data_b1f45081ad8401ffeaec45481ed5a778
#
_entry.id   b1f45081ad8401ffeaec45481ed5a778
#
_cell.length_a   1.000
_cell.length_b   1.000
_cell.length_c   1.000
_cell.angle_alpha   90.00
_cell.angle_beta   90.00
_cell.angle_gamma   90.00
#
_symmetry.space_group_name_H-M   'P 1'
#
loop_
_entity.id
_entity.type
_entity.pdbx_description
1 polymer ?
#
loop_
_entity_poly.entity_id
_entity_poly.type
_entity_poly.pdbx_seq_one_letter_code
_entity_poly.pdbx_strand_id
1 'polypeptide(L)'
;MTSRTTSTFRKLMHSRLAVALPVTFLILFITSLGLVSATYYFSIQKIGSESQIIKITAAKADFISLNDKILSTIWNPGSSSTINIKDSGGLTRIQPDSNQLQISVDDASSINEEIFASPVGKVVYELPYSVTSQSGVFLEGDNRPIANQTGSTQSQMSIVRGVEHPEIHLSYRPVVSYSAAGLENGKQLNNIRIYVINLNSSTSIDSQGELPLRVKCLDALLTTKNYDFPSQPSNLTITATKEDSVGNVVVPLSSNAQGAIVNIELVVVNVAIERWNR
;
A
#
# COMPACT_ATOMS: atom_id res chain seq x y z
N MET A 1 -93.35 12.64 -13.32
CA MET A 1 -92.57 11.39 -13.48
C MET A 1 -91.15 11.59 -13.09
N THR A 2 -90.79 12.07 -11.85
CA THR A 2 -89.43 12.48 -11.44
C THR A 2 -89.16 12.21 -9.98
N SER A 3 -89.61 11.09 -9.39
CA SER A 3 -89.38 10.87 -7.96
C SER A 3 -88.72 9.50 -7.62
N ARG A 4 -88.19 8.74 -8.58
CA ARG A 4 -87.59 7.41 -8.29
C ARG A 4 -86.08 7.35 -8.35
N THR A 5 -85.40 8.31 -8.92
CA THR A 5 -83.94 8.30 -9.13
C THR A 5 -83.13 8.82 -7.93
N THR A 6 -83.72 9.68 -7.09
CA THR A 6 -83.03 10.26 -5.91
C THR A 6 -82.97 9.29 -4.71
N SER A 7 -83.82 8.31 -4.62
CA SER A 7 -83.84 7.33 -3.54
C SER A 7 -82.73 6.27 -3.63
N THR A 8 -82.38 5.87 -4.85
CA THR A 8 -81.33 4.87 -5.11
C THR A 8 -79.92 5.43 -4.86
N PHE A 9 -79.65 6.67 -5.18
CA PHE A 9 -78.36 7.31 -4.88
C PHE A 9 -78.11 7.50 -3.37
N ARG A 10 -79.15 7.81 -2.58
CA ARG A 10 -79.03 7.93 -1.12
C ARG A 10 -78.80 6.57 -0.43
N LYS A 11 -79.32 5.45 -0.96
CA LYS A 11 -79.05 4.10 -0.45
C LYS A 11 -77.67 3.60 -0.77
N LEU A 12 -77.05 4.00 -1.89
CA LEU A 12 -75.69 3.68 -2.28
C LEU A 12 -74.64 4.40 -1.37
N MET A 13 -74.93 5.64 -0.95
CA MET A 13 -74.07 6.39 -0.05
C MET A 13 -74.07 5.85 1.38
N HIS A 14 -75.08 5.08 1.82
CA HIS A 14 -75.16 4.52 3.19
C HIS A 14 -74.74 3.05 3.26
N SER A 15 -74.40 2.43 2.16
CA SER A 15 -73.90 1.06 2.19
C SER A 15 -72.44 1.05 2.66
N ARG A 16 -72.12 0.35 3.73
CA ARG A 16 -70.74 0.16 4.25
C ARG A 16 -69.81 -0.37 3.17
N LEU A 17 -70.29 -1.04 2.15
CA LEU A 17 -69.59 -1.53 0.98
C LEU A 17 -69.14 -0.39 0.02
N ALA A 18 -69.95 0.67 -0.14
CA ALA A 18 -69.62 1.77 -1.03
C ALA A 18 -68.46 2.64 -0.53
N VAL A 19 -68.20 2.64 0.79
CA VAL A 19 -67.05 3.37 1.43
C VAL A 19 -65.84 2.44 1.57
N ALA A 20 -66.03 1.14 1.75
CA ALA A 20 -64.95 0.18 1.94
C ALA A 20 -64.02 0.08 0.72
N LEU A 21 -64.58 0.09 -0.48
CA LEU A 21 -63.84 -0.09 -1.73
C LEU A 21 -62.83 1.05 -2.02
N PRO A 22 -63.22 2.35 -1.95
CA PRO A 22 -62.28 3.46 -2.11
C PRO A 22 -61.24 3.51 -0.97
N VAL A 23 -61.59 3.17 0.28
CA VAL A 23 -60.65 3.14 1.39
C VAL A 23 -59.61 2.02 1.20
N THR A 24 -60.02 0.84 0.79
CA THR A 24 -59.09 -0.25 0.51
C THR A 24 -58.15 0.09 -0.64
N PHE A 25 -58.66 0.73 -1.70
CA PHE A 25 -57.83 1.20 -2.81
C PHE A 25 -56.83 2.26 -2.35
N LEU A 26 -57.25 3.20 -1.52
CA LEU A 26 -56.38 4.24 -0.97
C LEU A 26 -55.26 3.61 -0.11
N ILE A 27 -55.58 2.66 0.76
CA ILE A 27 -54.62 1.96 1.59
C ILE A 27 -53.59 1.21 0.72
N LEU A 28 -54.08 0.45 -0.27
CA LEU A 28 -53.20 -0.25 -1.24
C LEU A 28 -52.33 0.71 -2.02
N PHE A 29 -52.84 1.86 -2.43
CA PHE A 29 -52.07 2.88 -3.13
C PHE A 29 -50.96 3.46 -2.23
N ILE A 30 -51.27 3.85 -0.99
CA ILE A 30 -50.29 4.38 -0.03
C ILE A 30 -49.24 3.33 0.33
N THR A 31 -49.63 2.07 0.54
CA THR A 31 -48.67 1.00 0.85
C THR A 31 -47.76 0.68 -0.34
N SER A 32 -48.31 0.66 -1.57
CA SER A 32 -47.49 0.45 -2.77
C SER A 32 -46.51 1.61 -2.99
N LEU A 33 -46.95 2.87 -2.79
CA LEU A 33 -46.07 4.05 -2.85
C LEU A 33 -44.96 4.00 -1.80
N GLY A 34 -45.30 3.60 -0.58
CA GLY A 34 -44.33 3.39 0.50
C GLY A 34 -43.30 2.31 0.17
N LEU A 35 -43.72 1.18 -0.36
CA LEU A 35 -42.83 0.10 -0.81
C LEU A 35 -41.89 0.56 -1.93
N VAL A 36 -42.41 1.24 -2.95
CA VAL A 36 -41.61 1.77 -4.06
C VAL A 36 -40.56 2.77 -3.54
N SER A 37 -40.98 3.69 -2.66
CA SER A 37 -40.07 4.68 -2.07
C SER A 37 -38.97 4.03 -1.23
N ALA A 38 -39.32 3.05 -0.40
CA ALA A 38 -38.36 2.30 0.40
C ALA A 38 -37.36 1.53 -0.49
N THR A 39 -37.87 0.80 -1.49
CA THR A 39 -37.03 0.06 -2.43
C THR A 39 -36.06 0.99 -3.19
N TYR A 40 -36.54 2.13 -3.64
CA TYR A 40 -35.76 3.13 -4.33
C TYR A 40 -34.63 3.67 -3.42
N TYR A 41 -34.96 4.01 -2.17
CA TYR A 41 -33.97 4.48 -1.17
C TYR A 41 -32.88 3.44 -0.91
N PHE A 42 -33.23 2.19 -0.66
CA PHE A 42 -32.27 1.11 -0.46
C PHE A 42 -31.43 0.83 -1.69
N SER A 43 -32.02 0.92 -2.89
CA SER A 43 -31.30 0.74 -4.13
C SER A 43 -30.23 1.80 -4.36
N ILE A 44 -30.54 3.07 -4.10
CA ILE A 44 -29.56 4.16 -4.20
C ILE A 44 -28.42 3.97 -3.21
N GLN A 45 -28.71 3.63 -1.95
CA GLN A 45 -27.65 3.37 -0.96
C GLN A 45 -26.75 2.20 -1.37
N LYS A 46 -27.36 1.11 -1.87
CA LYS A 46 -26.60 -0.05 -2.34
C LYS A 46 -25.70 0.28 -3.53
N ILE A 47 -26.22 0.99 -4.53
CA ILE A 47 -25.45 1.42 -5.70
C ILE A 47 -24.29 2.33 -5.26
N GLY A 48 -24.53 3.25 -4.34
CA GLY A 48 -23.49 4.11 -3.77
C GLY A 48 -22.36 3.33 -3.10
N SER A 49 -22.70 2.36 -2.25
CA SER A 49 -21.71 1.53 -1.55
C SER A 49 -20.92 0.62 -2.50
N GLU A 50 -21.59 0.00 -3.48
CA GLU A 50 -20.94 -0.82 -4.50
C GLU A 50 -19.98 0.00 -5.37
N SER A 51 -20.36 1.21 -5.76
CA SER A 51 -19.50 2.13 -6.51
C SER A 51 -18.22 2.50 -5.72
N GLN A 52 -18.33 2.70 -4.41
CA GLN A 52 -17.17 2.96 -3.55
C GLN A 52 -16.22 1.75 -3.47
N ILE A 53 -16.76 0.55 -3.32
CA ILE A 53 -15.97 -0.70 -3.29
C ILE A 53 -15.21 -0.86 -4.61
N ILE A 54 -15.85 -0.61 -5.75
CA ILE A 54 -15.21 -0.69 -7.07
C ILE A 54 -14.06 0.31 -7.17
N LYS A 55 -14.23 1.56 -6.73
CA LYS A 55 -13.20 2.59 -6.74
C LYS A 55 -12.00 2.22 -5.87
N ILE A 56 -12.24 1.73 -4.65
CA ILE A 56 -11.18 1.27 -3.74
C ILE A 56 -10.43 0.08 -4.36
N THR A 57 -11.15 -0.86 -4.96
CA THR A 57 -10.53 -2.03 -5.60
C THR A 57 -9.70 -1.61 -6.81
N ALA A 58 -10.16 -0.66 -7.61
CA ALA A 58 -9.41 -0.10 -8.71
C ALA A 58 -8.13 0.62 -8.24
N ALA A 59 -8.22 1.45 -7.19
CA ALA A 59 -7.07 2.10 -6.61
C ALA A 59 -6.02 1.11 -6.09
N LYS A 60 -6.45 0.05 -5.39
CA LYS A 60 -5.55 -1.03 -4.96
C LYS A 60 -4.85 -1.70 -6.15
N ALA A 61 -5.59 -2.01 -7.21
CA ALA A 61 -5.04 -2.64 -8.41
C ALA A 61 -4.03 -1.72 -9.12
N ASP A 62 -4.29 -0.42 -9.20
CA ASP A 62 -3.38 0.55 -9.78
C ASP A 62 -2.08 0.66 -8.97
N PHE A 63 -2.17 0.61 -7.63
CA PHE A 63 -0.99 0.64 -6.75
C PHE A 63 -0.16 -0.65 -6.81
N ILE A 64 -0.81 -1.82 -6.90
CA ILE A 64 -0.11 -3.10 -7.17
C ILE A 64 0.60 -3.01 -8.52
N SER A 65 -0.06 -2.50 -9.56
CA SER A 65 0.55 -2.32 -10.87
C SER A 65 1.72 -1.33 -10.84
N LEU A 66 1.62 -0.24 -10.04
CA LEU A 66 2.74 0.69 -9.84
C LEU A 66 3.93 0.00 -9.18
N ASN A 67 3.67 -0.78 -8.12
CA ASN A 67 4.71 -1.57 -7.46
C ASN A 67 5.41 -2.53 -8.44
N ASP A 68 4.65 -3.27 -9.25
CA ASP A 68 5.20 -4.19 -10.26
C ASP A 68 6.07 -3.45 -11.29
N LYS A 69 5.66 -2.24 -11.70
CA LYS A 69 6.46 -1.40 -12.61
C LYS A 69 7.76 -0.95 -11.96
N ILE A 70 7.75 -0.53 -10.69
CA ILE A 70 8.94 -0.17 -9.95
C ILE A 70 9.87 -1.40 -9.84
N LEU A 71 9.36 -2.53 -9.35
CA LEU A 71 10.15 -3.75 -9.18
C LEU A 71 10.72 -4.29 -10.50
N SER A 72 10.01 -4.16 -11.60
CA SER A 72 10.52 -4.57 -12.92
C SER A 72 11.62 -3.65 -13.46
N THR A 73 11.63 -2.39 -13.03
CA THR A 73 12.56 -1.36 -13.54
C THR A 73 13.89 -1.34 -12.77
N ILE A 74 13.90 -1.71 -11.48
CA ILE A 74 15.07 -1.59 -10.59
C ILE A 74 16.29 -2.42 -11.02
N TRP A 75 16.08 -3.48 -11.80
CA TRP A 75 17.17 -4.38 -12.22
C TRP A 75 17.99 -3.87 -13.41
N ASN A 76 17.52 -2.79 -14.07
CA ASN A 76 18.16 -2.26 -15.28
C ASN A 76 18.34 -0.73 -15.16
N PRO A 77 19.47 -0.23 -14.65
CA PRO A 77 19.78 1.19 -14.62
C PRO A 77 19.59 1.86 -15.98
N GLY A 78 18.93 3.02 -16.01
CA GLY A 78 18.56 3.73 -17.22
C GLY A 78 17.24 3.28 -17.86
N SER A 79 16.64 2.17 -17.42
CA SER A 79 15.33 1.73 -17.91
C SER A 79 14.20 2.60 -17.38
N SER A 80 13.09 2.65 -18.10
CA SER A 80 11.89 3.32 -17.66
C SER A 80 10.63 2.58 -18.07
N SER A 81 9.59 2.72 -17.29
CA SER A 81 8.25 2.18 -17.55
C SER A 81 7.20 3.24 -17.27
N THR A 82 6.08 3.16 -17.96
CA THR A 82 4.96 4.08 -17.76
C THR A 82 3.76 3.37 -17.18
N ILE A 83 3.02 4.09 -16.36
CA ILE A 83 1.75 3.64 -15.80
C ILE A 83 0.79 4.83 -15.74
N ASN A 84 -0.48 4.55 -15.84
CA ASN A 84 -1.54 5.53 -15.67
C ASN A 84 -2.38 5.14 -14.45
N ILE A 85 -2.31 5.95 -13.39
CA ILE A 85 -3.20 5.84 -12.24
C ILE A 85 -4.55 6.40 -12.65
N LYS A 86 -5.59 5.57 -12.61
CA LYS A 86 -6.94 5.96 -13.02
C LYS A 86 -7.60 6.84 -11.96
N ASP A 87 -8.52 7.67 -12.40
CA ASP A 87 -9.35 8.45 -11.48
C ASP A 87 -10.31 7.52 -10.72
N SER A 88 -9.98 7.23 -9.49
CA SER A 88 -10.83 6.52 -8.54
C SER A 88 -11.44 7.45 -7.48
N GLY A 89 -11.33 8.78 -7.68
CA GLY A 89 -11.90 9.81 -6.80
C GLY A 89 -11.06 10.11 -5.56
N GLY A 90 -9.81 9.66 -5.52
CA GLY A 90 -8.86 9.91 -4.45
C GLY A 90 -7.75 10.88 -4.85
N LEU A 91 -6.77 11.04 -3.96
CA LEU A 91 -5.63 11.94 -4.13
C LEU A 91 -4.33 11.14 -4.10
N THR A 92 -3.53 11.23 -5.18
CA THR A 92 -2.21 10.60 -5.25
C THR A 92 -1.13 11.59 -4.82
N ARG A 93 -0.29 11.20 -3.85
CA ARG A 93 0.86 11.98 -3.40
C ARG A 93 2.14 11.16 -3.56
N ILE A 94 3.17 11.76 -4.13
CA ILE A 94 4.53 11.22 -4.13
C ILE A 94 5.36 12.09 -3.20
N GLN A 95 5.93 11.48 -2.17
CA GLN A 95 6.63 12.14 -1.08
C GLN A 95 8.09 11.65 -1.03
N PRO A 96 9.01 12.29 -1.78
CA PRO A 96 10.41 11.86 -1.86
C PRO A 96 11.17 12.01 -0.54
N ASP A 97 10.84 13.04 0.28
CA ASP A 97 11.55 13.38 1.52
C ASP A 97 11.00 12.66 2.75
N SER A 98 10.14 11.65 2.55
CA SER A 98 9.54 10.88 3.64
C SER A 98 10.28 9.57 3.88
N ASN A 99 9.88 8.84 4.95
CA ASN A 99 10.45 7.55 5.33
C ASN A 99 11.96 7.62 5.53
N GLN A 100 12.39 8.35 6.56
CA GLN A 100 13.80 8.35 6.99
C GLN A 100 14.21 6.91 7.32
N LEU A 101 15.22 6.42 6.61
CA LEU A 101 15.78 5.09 6.79
C LEU A 101 17.23 5.21 7.26
N GLN A 102 17.54 4.53 8.37
CA GLN A 102 18.89 4.33 8.86
C GLN A 102 19.18 2.84 8.90
N ILE A 103 20.37 2.44 8.48
CA ILE A 103 20.84 1.05 8.56
C ILE A 103 22.17 1.04 9.28
N SER A 104 22.25 0.26 10.34
CA SER A 104 23.48 0.03 11.11
C SER A 104 23.85 -1.44 11.19
N VAL A 105 25.11 -1.69 11.40
CA VAL A 105 25.70 -3.02 11.54
C VAL A 105 26.37 -3.10 12.90
N ASP A 106 26.09 -4.16 13.65
CA ASP A 106 26.57 -4.40 15.00
C ASP A 106 26.94 -5.87 15.20
N ASP A 107 28.14 -6.14 15.78
CA ASP A 107 28.59 -7.48 16.18
C ASP A 107 28.60 -7.65 17.71
N ALA A 108 28.04 -6.71 18.45
CA ALA A 108 27.99 -6.64 19.91
C ALA A 108 29.35 -6.49 20.61
N SER A 109 30.47 -6.45 19.89
CA SER A 109 31.83 -6.42 20.48
C SER A 109 32.75 -5.34 19.91
N SER A 110 32.84 -5.20 18.61
CA SER A 110 33.85 -4.37 17.93
C SER A 110 33.30 -3.45 16.86
N ILE A 111 32.16 -3.77 16.29
CA ILE A 111 31.55 -3.02 15.19
C ILE A 111 30.21 -2.47 15.66
N ASN A 112 30.04 -1.16 15.55
CA ASN A 112 28.76 -0.47 15.61
C ASN A 112 28.86 0.73 14.65
N GLU A 113 28.42 0.51 13.42
CA GLU A 113 28.59 1.49 12.35
C GLU A 113 27.28 1.71 11.58
N GLU A 114 26.94 2.97 11.37
CA GLU A 114 25.88 3.36 10.44
C GLU A 114 26.43 3.30 9.01
N ILE A 115 25.77 2.51 8.16
CA ILE A 115 26.16 2.31 6.76
C ILE A 115 25.26 3.02 5.76
N PHE A 116 24.07 3.46 6.22
CA PHE A 116 23.10 4.19 5.39
C PHE A 116 22.22 5.08 6.27
N ALA A 117 22.03 6.34 5.85
CA ALA A 117 21.06 7.26 6.43
C ALA A 117 20.56 8.23 5.35
N SER A 118 19.29 8.09 4.97
CA SER A 118 18.66 8.95 3.95
C SER A 118 17.14 8.78 3.97
N PRO A 119 16.36 9.78 3.55
CA PRO A 119 14.98 9.57 3.16
C PRO A 119 14.93 8.62 1.95
N VAL A 120 13.95 7.70 1.95
CA VAL A 120 13.78 6.73 0.84
C VAL A 120 12.47 6.93 0.08
N GLY A 121 11.66 7.90 0.50
CA GLY A 121 10.41 8.26 -0.15
C GLY A 121 9.28 7.24 0.00
N LYS A 122 8.06 7.68 -0.34
CA LYS A 122 6.87 6.84 -0.42
C LYS A 122 5.86 7.40 -1.41
N VAL A 123 4.94 6.55 -1.85
CA VAL A 123 3.75 6.93 -2.62
C VAL A 123 2.52 6.69 -1.76
N VAL A 124 1.64 7.67 -1.71
CA VAL A 124 0.42 7.66 -0.90
C VAL A 124 -0.78 7.89 -1.80
N TYR A 125 -1.84 7.14 -1.58
CA TYR A 125 -3.14 7.38 -2.20
C TYR A 125 -4.19 7.53 -1.11
N GLU A 126 -4.71 8.73 -0.98
CA GLU A 126 -5.84 9.01 -0.12
C GLU A 126 -7.11 8.48 -0.77
N LEU A 127 -7.76 7.53 -0.11
CA LEU A 127 -8.98 6.90 -0.61
C LEU A 127 -10.15 7.87 -0.51
N PRO A 128 -11.08 7.85 -1.49
CA PRO A 128 -12.33 8.59 -1.35
C PRO A 128 -13.09 8.10 -0.12
N TYR A 129 -14.03 8.91 0.38
CA TYR A 129 -14.85 8.58 1.55
C TYR A 129 -15.19 7.10 1.61
N SER A 130 -14.71 6.41 2.62
CA SER A 130 -14.87 4.99 2.73
C SER A 130 -15.48 4.60 4.07
N VAL A 131 -16.45 3.73 3.99
CA VAL A 131 -17.08 3.07 5.15
C VAL A 131 -16.14 2.04 5.80
N THR A 132 -14.97 1.80 5.23
CA THR A 132 -14.07 0.74 5.67
C THR A 132 -13.18 1.19 6.81
N SER A 133 -13.45 0.63 7.98
CA SER A 133 -12.59 0.68 9.18
C SER A 133 -11.31 -0.20 9.06
N GLN A 134 -10.93 -0.61 7.87
CA GLN A 134 -9.75 -1.47 7.65
C GLN A 134 -8.48 -0.62 7.62
N SER A 135 -7.99 -0.21 8.78
CA SER A 135 -6.63 0.31 8.93
C SER A 135 -5.70 -0.80 9.44
N GLY A 136 -4.43 -0.72 9.08
CA GLY A 136 -3.41 -1.71 9.50
C GLY A 136 -3.40 -2.99 8.66
N VAL A 137 -4.10 -3.02 7.52
CA VAL A 137 -4.09 -4.17 6.60
C VAL A 137 -2.97 -4.02 5.59
N PHE A 138 -2.09 -5.00 5.53
CA PHE A 138 -1.07 -5.09 4.49
C PHE A 138 -1.68 -5.70 3.22
N LEU A 139 -1.52 -5.02 2.10
CA LEU A 139 -1.82 -5.54 0.76
C LEU A 139 -0.62 -6.32 0.23
N GLU A 140 0.60 -5.89 0.63
CA GLU A 140 1.84 -6.55 0.29
C GLU A 140 2.89 -6.29 1.39
N GLY A 141 3.71 -7.31 1.69
CA GLY A 141 4.69 -7.25 2.75
C GLY A 141 4.09 -7.34 4.16
N ASP A 142 4.80 -6.78 5.11
CA ASP A 142 4.44 -6.73 6.53
C ASP A 142 5.05 -5.48 7.20
N ASN A 143 4.89 -5.33 8.52
CA ASN A 143 5.33 -4.15 9.28
C ASN A 143 6.82 -4.11 9.63
N ARG A 144 7.61 -5.14 9.30
CA ARG A 144 9.04 -5.16 9.63
C ARG A 144 9.80 -4.13 8.78
N PRO A 145 10.62 -3.26 9.37
CA PRO A 145 11.38 -2.24 8.64
C PRO A 145 12.55 -2.82 7.83
N ILE A 146 12.92 -4.07 8.06
CA ILE A 146 13.96 -4.81 7.35
C ILE A 146 13.51 -6.27 7.17
N ALA A 147 13.93 -6.91 6.11
CA ALA A 147 13.60 -8.30 5.83
C ALA A 147 14.82 -9.13 5.44
N ASN A 148 14.76 -10.43 5.74
CA ASN A 148 15.68 -11.41 5.20
C ASN A 148 15.14 -11.92 3.84
N GLN A 149 16.01 -12.25 2.91
CA GLN A 149 15.68 -12.70 1.55
C GLN A 149 14.75 -13.93 1.49
N THR A 150 14.74 -14.78 2.52
CA THR A 150 13.90 -15.98 2.56
C THR A 150 12.44 -15.64 2.80
N GLY A 151 11.66 -15.49 1.71
CA GLY A 151 10.20 -15.40 1.76
C GLY A 151 9.61 -14.04 2.09
N SER A 152 10.40 -12.96 1.97
CA SER A 152 9.93 -11.60 2.24
C SER A 152 10.04 -10.70 1.00
N THR A 153 9.03 -9.88 0.76
CA THR A 153 9.08 -8.87 -0.30
C THR A 153 9.76 -7.58 0.17
N GLN A 154 10.39 -6.86 -0.74
CA GLN A 154 10.93 -5.51 -0.50
C GLN A 154 9.83 -4.47 -0.34
N SER A 155 8.72 -4.65 -1.03
CA SER A 155 7.59 -3.74 -0.98
C SER A 155 6.82 -3.84 0.32
N GLN A 156 6.38 -2.70 0.80
CA GLN A 156 5.45 -2.56 1.91
C GLN A 156 4.26 -1.74 1.39
N MET A 157 3.15 -2.41 1.16
CA MET A 157 1.91 -1.76 0.77
C MET A 157 0.85 -2.02 1.82
N SER A 158 0.36 -0.97 2.46
CA SER A 158 -0.61 -1.08 3.54
C SER A 158 -1.69 -0.02 3.45
N ILE A 159 -2.86 -0.33 4.03
CA ILE A 159 -3.92 0.64 4.26
C ILE A 159 -3.74 1.16 5.68
N VAL A 160 -3.49 2.45 5.80
CA VAL A 160 -3.35 3.13 7.09
C VAL A 160 -4.48 4.12 7.31
N ARG A 161 -4.67 4.52 8.56
CA ARG A 161 -5.61 5.58 8.89
C ARG A 161 -4.92 6.92 8.65
N GLY A 162 -5.35 7.64 7.61
CA GLY A 162 -4.95 9.02 7.39
C GLY A 162 -5.69 9.99 8.34
N VAL A 163 -5.46 11.28 8.17
CA VAL A 163 -6.06 12.34 9.02
C VAL A 163 -7.57 12.42 8.80
N GLU A 164 -8.00 12.43 7.56
CA GLU A 164 -9.41 12.56 7.16
C GLU A 164 -9.94 11.27 6.52
N HIS A 165 -9.12 10.62 5.72
CA HIS A 165 -9.48 9.44 4.94
C HIS A 165 -8.45 8.32 5.11
N PRO A 166 -8.84 7.05 4.90
CA PRO A 166 -7.87 5.96 4.80
C PRO A 166 -6.93 6.20 3.61
N GLU A 167 -5.67 5.81 3.78
CA GLU A 167 -4.63 5.97 2.78
C GLU A 167 -4.00 4.62 2.43
N ILE A 168 -3.70 4.39 1.15
CA ILE A 168 -2.81 3.31 0.72
C ILE A 168 -1.40 3.89 0.69
N HIS A 169 -0.50 3.30 1.47
CA HIS A 169 0.93 3.64 1.48
C HIS A 169 1.71 2.57 0.73
N LEU A 170 2.51 2.97 -0.25
CA LEU A 170 3.50 2.13 -0.90
C LEU A 170 4.88 2.67 -0.56
N SER A 171 5.70 1.86 0.06
CA SER A 171 7.09 2.15 0.42
C SER A 171 7.95 0.91 0.31
N TYR A 172 9.26 1.06 0.47
CA TYR A 172 10.21 -0.04 0.38
C TYR A 172 11.01 -0.15 1.66
N ARG A 173 11.48 -1.37 1.93
CA ARG A 173 12.35 -1.73 3.04
C ARG A 173 13.61 -2.40 2.54
N PRO A 174 14.73 -2.31 3.27
CA PRO A 174 15.93 -3.06 2.95
C PRO A 174 15.70 -4.57 3.07
N VAL A 175 16.35 -5.31 2.16
CA VAL A 175 16.38 -6.78 2.18
C VAL A 175 17.82 -7.24 2.27
N VAL A 176 18.08 -8.13 3.23
CA VAL A 176 19.39 -8.70 3.51
C VAL A 176 19.48 -10.08 2.91
N SER A 177 20.51 -10.33 2.13
CA SER A 177 20.92 -11.67 1.70
C SER A 177 22.35 -11.95 2.19
N TYR A 178 22.65 -13.21 2.50
CA TYR A 178 23.98 -13.58 2.95
C TYR A 178 24.36 -14.99 2.46
N SER A 179 25.65 -15.17 2.28
CA SER A 179 26.24 -16.46 1.90
C SER A 179 27.68 -16.59 2.39
N ALA A 180 28.09 -17.82 2.74
CA ALA A 180 29.49 -18.14 2.95
C ALA A 180 30.16 -18.38 1.58
N ALA A 181 31.33 -17.78 1.35
CA ALA A 181 32.00 -17.77 0.05
C ALA A 181 33.37 -18.48 0.05
N GLY A 182 33.64 -19.32 1.05
CA GLY A 182 34.89 -20.07 1.12
C GLY A 182 35.94 -19.44 2.02
N LEU A 183 37.21 -19.50 1.68
CA LEU A 183 38.33 -19.01 2.49
C LEU A 183 39.05 -17.86 1.76
N GLU A 184 39.37 -16.82 2.53
CA GLU A 184 40.25 -15.73 2.11
C GLU A 184 41.31 -15.50 3.20
N ASN A 185 42.59 -15.54 2.84
CA ASN A 185 43.71 -15.41 3.78
C ASN A 185 43.65 -16.38 4.97
N GLY A 186 43.09 -17.59 4.76
CA GLY A 186 42.92 -18.61 5.80
C GLY A 186 41.68 -18.43 6.67
N LYS A 187 40.95 -17.30 6.58
CA LYS A 187 39.70 -17.04 7.30
C LYS A 187 38.48 -17.36 6.47
N GLN A 188 37.36 -17.65 7.12
CA GLN A 188 36.08 -17.83 6.42
C GLN A 188 35.57 -16.52 5.86
N LEU A 189 35.24 -16.50 4.57
CA LEU A 189 34.65 -15.35 3.89
C LEU A 189 33.12 -15.41 3.90
N ASN A 190 32.49 -14.34 4.40
CA ASN A 190 31.05 -14.18 4.42
C ASN A 190 30.69 -12.96 3.57
N ASN A 191 29.81 -13.14 2.60
CA ASN A 191 29.25 -12.04 1.79
C ASN A 191 27.84 -11.73 2.27
N ILE A 192 27.62 -10.47 2.61
CA ILE A 192 26.31 -9.93 3.00
C ILE A 192 25.94 -8.84 2.00
N ARG A 193 24.76 -8.93 1.43
CA ARG A 193 24.27 -7.92 0.50
C ARG A 193 22.97 -7.34 1.00
N ILE A 194 22.90 -6.02 1.07
CA ILE A 194 21.75 -5.25 1.52
C ILE A 194 21.22 -4.46 0.34
N TYR A 195 19.97 -4.71 -0.06
CA TYR A 195 19.31 -4.01 -1.14
C TYR A 195 18.36 -2.95 -0.60
N VAL A 196 18.47 -1.73 -1.10
CA VAL A 196 17.60 -0.60 -0.78
C VAL A 196 17.02 -0.02 -2.06
N ILE A 197 15.70 0.10 -2.14
CA ILE A 197 15.02 0.85 -3.20
C ILE A 197 14.74 2.25 -2.65
N ASN A 198 15.26 3.26 -3.34
CA ASN A 198 15.20 4.65 -2.91
C ASN A 198 14.40 5.48 -3.92
N LEU A 199 13.29 6.06 -3.46
CA LEU A 199 12.41 6.94 -4.24
C LEU A 199 12.68 8.43 -4.01
N ASN A 200 13.74 8.81 -3.27
CA ASN A 200 13.99 10.21 -2.91
C ASN A 200 14.28 11.12 -4.11
N SER A 201 14.66 10.54 -5.25
CA SER A 201 14.88 11.26 -6.52
C SER A 201 13.59 11.52 -7.30
N SER A 202 12.43 11.14 -6.76
CA SER A 202 11.14 11.36 -7.40
C SER A 202 10.73 12.83 -7.34
N THR A 203 9.89 13.24 -8.29
CA THR A 203 9.23 14.55 -8.21
C THR A 203 8.12 14.50 -7.16
N SER A 204 8.08 15.51 -6.28
CA SER A 204 6.94 15.67 -5.38
C SER A 204 5.68 15.97 -6.20
N ILE A 205 4.68 15.13 -6.05
CA ILE A 205 3.40 15.23 -6.77
C ILE A 205 2.27 15.18 -5.75
N ASP A 206 1.28 16.06 -5.97
CA ASP A 206 -0.01 16.05 -5.28
C ASP A 206 -1.07 16.27 -6.36
N SER A 207 -1.86 15.25 -6.67
CA SER A 207 -2.77 15.26 -7.83
C SER A 207 -4.02 14.44 -7.61
N GLN A 208 -5.16 15.04 -7.92
CA GLN A 208 -6.44 14.35 -8.04
C GLN A 208 -6.70 13.93 -9.48
N GLY A 209 -7.50 12.88 -9.66
CA GLY A 209 -7.91 12.39 -10.96
C GLY A 209 -6.87 11.49 -11.62
N GLU A 210 -6.96 11.40 -12.94
CA GLU A 210 -6.06 10.57 -13.74
C GLU A 210 -4.63 11.12 -13.72
N LEU A 211 -3.67 10.25 -13.41
CA LEU A 211 -2.27 10.63 -13.26
C LEU A 211 -1.35 9.70 -14.06
N PRO A 212 -0.91 10.13 -15.24
CA PRO A 212 0.12 9.42 -15.99
C PRO A 212 1.48 9.60 -15.31
N LEU A 213 2.14 8.49 -14.98
CA LEU A 213 3.44 8.45 -14.33
C LEU A 213 4.46 7.74 -15.20
N ARG A 214 5.71 8.16 -15.09
CA ARG A 214 6.89 7.44 -15.56
C ARG A 214 7.73 7.06 -14.35
N VAL A 215 8.05 5.78 -14.26
CA VAL A 215 9.01 5.21 -13.32
C VAL A 215 10.32 5.02 -14.05
N LYS A 216 11.42 5.52 -13.51
CA LYS A 216 12.76 5.44 -14.12
C LYS A 216 13.76 4.98 -13.08
N CYS A 217 14.52 3.93 -13.38
CA CYS A 217 15.72 3.58 -12.62
C CYS A 217 16.86 4.51 -13.05
N LEU A 218 17.35 5.34 -12.15
CA LEU A 218 18.43 6.28 -12.42
C LEU A 218 19.77 5.57 -12.43
N ASP A 219 20.07 4.93 -11.32
CA ASP A 219 21.31 4.20 -11.08
C ASP A 219 21.15 3.14 -9.99
N ALA A 220 22.20 2.35 -9.80
CA ALA A 220 22.37 1.43 -8.69
C ALA A 220 23.77 1.65 -8.10
N LEU A 221 23.81 2.29 -6.93
CA LEU A 221 25.05 2.60 -6.23
C LEU A 221 25.45 1.40 -5.37
N LEU A 222 26.70 0.94 -5.53
CA LEU A 222 27.28 -0.11 -4.72
C LEU A 222 28.32 0.50 -3.76
N THR A 223 28.11 0.31 -2.47
CA THR A 223 29.10 0.63 -1.42
C THR A 223 29.53 -0.66 -0.77
N THR A 224 30.84 -0.90 -0.66
CA THR A 224 31.40 -2.10 -0.05
C THR A 224 32.15 -1.73 1.24
N LYS A 225 31.89 -2.50 2.29
CA LYS A 225 32.60 -2.45 3.58
C LYS A 225 33.16 -3.84 3.90
N ASN A 226 34.43 -3.89 4.32
CA ASN A 226 35.10 -5.12 4.67
C ASN A 226 35.47 -5.09 6.15
N TYR A 227 35.11 -6.13 6.88
CA TYR A 227 35.43 -6.30 8.28
C TYR A 227 36.24 -7.58 8.47
N ASP A 228 37.37 -7.45 9.20
CA ASP A 228 38.25 -8.54 9.53
C ASP A 228 38.15 -8.88 11.03
N PHE A 229 37.64 -10.05 11.33
CA PHE A 229 37.49 -10.57 12.67
C PHE A 229 38.64 -11.54 13.00
N PRO A 230 39.51 -11.20 13.96
CA PRO A 230 40.61 -12.07 14.40
C PRO A 230 40.15 -13.22 15.28
N SER A 231 38.94 -13.16 15.81
CA SER A 231 38.29 -14.19 16.63
C SER A 231 37.13 -14.82 15.88
N GLN A 232 36.51 -15.85 16.46
CA GLN A 232 35.35 -16.51 15.87
C GLN A 232 34.04 -15.75 16.18
N PRO A 233 33.59 -14.81 15.34
CA PRO A 233 32.29 -14.20 15.50
C PRO A 233 31.20 -15.23 15.18
N SER A 234 30.08 -15.20 15.92
CA SER A 234 28.96 -16.12 15.69
C SER A 234 27.91 -15.52 14.78
N ASN A 235 27.69 -14.20 14.86
CA ASN A 235 26.66 -13.51 14.09
C ASN A 235 27.00 -12.03 13.94
N LEU A 236 26.32 -11.39 13.00
CA LEU A 236 26.29 -9.97 12.78
C LEU A 236 24.83 -9.52 12.76
N THR A 237 24.52 -8.46 13.46
CA THR A 237 23.17 -7.87 13.49
C THR A 237 23.10 -6.67 12.57
N ILE A 238 22.16 -6.71 11.63
CA ILE A 238 21.84 -5.58 10.76
C ILE A 238 20.53 -5.00 11.24
N THR A 239 20.57 -3.76 11.71
CA THR A 239 19.40 -3.05 12.23
C THR A 239 18.99 -1.98 11.24
N ALA A 240 17.69 -1.94 10.93
CA ALA A 240 17.09 -0.83 10.19
C ALA A 240 16.09 -0.10 11.07
N THR A 241 16.21 1.22 11.08
CA THR A 241 15.25 2.15 11.66
C THR A 241 14.57 2.91 10.55
N LYS A 242 13.26 2.77 10.45
CA LYS A 242 12.44 3.46 9.46
C LYS A 242 11.36 4.25 10.18
N GLU A 243 11.47 5.57 10.16
CA GLU A 243 10.65 6.44 11.02
C GLU A 243 10.76 5.99 12.50
N ASP A 244 9.64 5.62 13.13
CA ASP A 244 9.60 5.15 14.52
C ASP A 244 9.70 3.62 14.66
N SER A 245 9.85 2.89 13.57
CA SER A 245 9.91 1.43 13.56
C SER A 245 11.35 0.94 13.48
N VAL A 246 11.73 0.09 14.43
CA VAL A 246 13.06 -0.56 14.47
C VAL A 246 12.91 -2.05 14.28
N GLY A 247 13.77 -2.61 13.45
CA GLY A 247 13.85 -4.06 13.26
C GLY A 247 15.26 -4.50 12.91
N ASN A 248 15.53 -5.77 13.08
CA ASN A 248 16.84 -6.34 12.83
C ASN A 248 16.79 -7.65 12.08
N VAL A 249 17.90 -7.98 11.42
CA VAL A 249 18.20 -9.28 10.83
C VAL A 249 19.52 -9.75 11.42
N VAL A 250 19.48 -10.90 12.08
CA VAL A 250 20.68 -11.57 12.58
C VAL A 250 21.22 -12.47 11.49
N VAL A 251 22.44 -12.18 11.04
CA VAL A 251 23.14 -12.95 10.00
C VAL A 251 24.12 -13.88 10.68
N PRO A 252 23.96 -15.21 10.57
CA PRO A 252 24.95 -16.15 11.08
C PRO A 252 26.24 -16.06 10.25
N LEU A 253 27.37 -15.99 10.91
CA LEU A 253 28.67 -15.94 10.29
C LEU A 253 29.37 -17.30 10.34
N SER A 254 29.90 -17.70 9.20
CA SER A 254 30.86 -18.79 9.15
C SER A 254 32.21 -18.30 9.61
N SER A 255 32.83 -18.98 10.57
CA SER A 255 34.15 -18.64 11.13
C SER A 255 34.96 -19.88 11.38
N ASN A 256 36.29 -19.74 11.43
CA ASN A 256 37.23 -20.79 11.80
C ASN A 256 38.21 -20.33 12.91
N ALA A 257 39.18 -21.15 13.27
CA ALA A 257 40.14 -20.80 14.31
C ALA A 257 40.98 -19.53 14.02
N GLN A 258 41.04 -19.09 12.75
CA GLN A 258 41.77 -17.88 12.34
C GLN A 258 40.83 -16.65 12.28
N GLY A 259 39.52 -16.87 12.43
CA GLY A 259 38.52 -15.82 12.38
C GLY A 259 37.60 -15.85 11.17
N ALA A 260 37.09 -14.70 10.81
CA ALA A 260 36.20 -14.50 9.65
C ALA A 260 36.48 -13.17 8.95
N ILE A 261 36.25 -13.12 7.66
CA ILE A 261 36.14 -11.91 6.86
C ILE A 261 34.68 -11.71 6.48
N VAL A 262 34.15 -10.52 6.69
CA VAL A 262 32.78 -10.16 6.31
C VAL A 262 32.81 -9.02 5.29
N ASN A 263 32.35 -9.28 4.11
CA ASN A 263 32.16 -8.30 3.04
C ASN A 263 30.69 -7.90 2.98
N ILE A 264 30.40 -6.62 3.28
CA ILE A 264 29.07 -6.05 3.20
C ILE A 264 28.95 -5.19 1.96
N GLU A 265 28.05 -5.56 1.08
CA GLU A 265 27.69 -4.81 -0.12
C GLU A 265 26.32 -4.15 0.11
N LEU A 266 26.30 -2.84 0.17
CA LEU A 266 25.08 -2.03 0.19
C LEU A 266 24.78 -1.59 -1.25
N VAL A 267 23.66 -2.08 -1.79
CA VAL A 267 23.14 -1.74 -3.12
C VAL A 267 21.96 -0.81 -2.97
N VAL A 268 22.13 0.47 -3.31
CA VAL A 268 21.07 1.47 -3.29
C VAL A 268 20.62 1.73 -4.71
N VAL A 269 19.39 1.35 -5.04
CA VAL A 269 18.80 1.58 -6.36
C VAL A 269 17.96 2.84 -6.31
N ASN A 270 18.39 3.89 -6.99
CA ASN A 270 17.70 5.16 -7.08
C ASN A 270 16.65 5.12 -8.18
N VAL A 271 15.40 5.31 -7.79
CA VAL A 271 14.24 5.33 -8.70
C VAL A 271 13.56 6.68 -8.63
N ALA A 272 13.31 7.28 -9.78
CA ALA A 272 12.52 8.49 -9.92
C ALA A 272 11.12 8.15 -10.44
N ILE A 273 10.11 8.71 -9.81
CA ILE A 273 8.73 8.73 -10.29
C ILE A 273 8.41 10.16 -10.66
N GLU A 274 8.02 10.39 -11.88
CA GLU A 274 7.72 11.71 -12.44
C GLU A 274 6.40 11.70 -13.21
N ARG A 275 5.75 12.86 -13.32
CA ARG A 275 4.58 12.98 -14.19
C ARG A 275 5.00 12.81 -15.64
N TRP A 276 4.30 11.97 -16.38
CA TRP A 276 4.51 11.83 -17.80
C TRP A 276 3.58 12.76 -18.56
N ASN A 277 4.15 13.77 -19.20
CA ASN A 277 3.46 14.57 -20.20
C ASN A 277 3.68 13.92 -21.57
N ARG A 278 2.59 13.49 -22.21
CA ARG A 278 2.60 12.97 -23.57
C ARG A 278 2.97 14.07 -24.56
#